data_47518d580d510a9cb39f9d4efcde7217
#
_entry.id   47518d580d510a9cb39f9d4efcde7217
#
_cell.length_a   1.000
_cell.length_b   1.000
_cell.length_c   1.000
_cell.angle_alpha   90.00
_cell.angle_beta   90.00
_cell.angle_gamma   90.00
#
_symmetry.space_group_name_H-M   'P 1'
#
loop_
_entity.id
_entity.type
_entity.pdbx_description
1 polymer ?
#
loop_
_entity_poly.entity_id
_entity_poly.type
_entity_poly.pdbx_seq_one_letter_code
_entity_poly.pdbx_strand_id
1 'polypeptide(L)'
;MNQLVIELKNIEKSYLNKDVLQIEELKVYENQKIGIVGRNGEGKSTLLKLISGEIKPDMGEIDTKIYFQYYRQVESKIQPDFTKIDAEYLSRLNIPGHNIQHFSGGEQTRMRLAEYFSTYHFGLMMDEPTTHLDREGIQFLVDQLKYYYGTLIVVSHDRYFLDEVVDTIWEIHDGKVTAYSGNYSDYQVQKEQERIEQENAYENFLKEKNRLEQAAKEKQAQADKLSQVSSKQKNRAVNPGRLGSSKQKDTVQKAAHKSAKAIEKRVEQLDDVEQLQTDKAIYFPTPKMLDIHNDFPIMGQDVTIKRGDKVLFDEMSFQFPLGKRIGIVGPNGSGKSTLLQHILEEGSGITLSKKVVFATYKQMAYQLSGEKSMVDYLMEDTEYTEPIVRSVLNNLGFNQNAVSRKSVKDLSGGEATRLVIAKLFTDPSNVLILDEPTNFIDVQTIEALEMLMKSYNGTILFTSHDQYFIKNVAEQIWAVNNQKLELIEY
;
A
#
# COMPACT_ATOMS: atom_id res chain seq x y z
N MET A 1 7.87 -10.26 34.76
CA MET A 1 6.71 -9.63 34.05
C MET A 1 7.18 -8.22 33.72
N ASN A 2 7.11 -7.85 32.46
CA ASN A 2 7.46 -6.49 32.04
C ASN A 2 6.47 -5.50 32.64
N GLN A 3 6.93 -4.34 33.08
CA GLN A 3 6.09 -3.31 33.69
C GLN A 3 5.25 -2.64 32.57
N LEU A 4 3.96 -2.35 32.86
CA LEU A 4 3.09 -1.59 31.97
C LEU A 4 3.53 -0.13 31.94
N VAL A 5 3.82 0.40 30.75
CA VAL A 5 4.33 1.78 30.58
C VAL A 5 3.33 2.71 29.88
N ILE A 6 2.42 2.15 29.06
CA ILE A 6 1.31 2.91 28.44
C ILE A 6 0.05 2.08 28.52
N GLU A 7 -1.06 2.72 28.87
CA GLU A 7 -2.40 2.16 28.79
C GLU A 7 -3.34 3.20 28.16
N LEU A 8 -4.00 2.79 27.08
CA LEU A 8 -5.06 3.55 26.42
C LEU A 8 -6.39 2.83 26.65
N LYS A 9 -7.44 3.56 27.06
CA LYS A 9 -8.76 2.99 27.33
C LYS A 9 -9.86 3.82 26.70
N ASN A 10 -10.72 3.19 25.90
CA ASN A 10 -11.89 3.77 25.26
C ASN A 10 -11.58 5.08 24.53
N ILE A 11 -10.47 5.09 23.78
CA ILE A 11 -10.01 6.27 23.07
C ILE A 11 -10.86 6.50 21.82
N GLU A 12 -11.39 7.70 21.70
CA GLU A 12 -12.00 8.20 20.48
C GLU A 12 -11.34 9.50 20.06
N LYS A 13 -11.05 9.63 18.75
CA LYS A 13 -10.50 10.85 18.17
C LYS A 13 -11.07 11.09 16.78
N SER A 14 -11.66 12.28 16.59
CA SER A 14 -12.27 12.71 15.34
C SER A 14 -11.72 14.04 14.89
N TYR A 15 -11.72 14.29 13.58
CA TYR A 15 -11.42 15.57 12.96
C TYR A 15 -12.50 15.91 11.91
N LEU A 16 -13.11 17.09 12.03
CA LEU A 16 -14.09 17.59 11.03
C LEU A 16 -15.16 16.53 10.64
N ASN A 17 -15.77 15.88 11.63
CA ASN A 17 -16.78 14.83 11.48
C ASN A 17 -16.27 13.50 10.85
N LYS A 18 -14.97 13.28 10.82
CA LYS A 18 -14.39 11.98 10.45
C LYS A 18 -13.78 11.35 11.69
N ASP A 19 -14.27 10.19 12.07
CA ASP A 19 -13.66 9.36 13.12
C ASP A 19 -12.32 8.83 12.58
N VAL A 20 -11.25 9.07 13.35
CA VAL A 20 -9.89 8.72 12.95
C VAL A 20 -9.37 7.56 13.78
N LEU A 21 -9.69 7.52 15.09
CA LEU A 21 -9.29 6.43 15.97
C LEU A 21 -10.42 6.06 16.93
N GLN A 22 -10.65 4.75 17.07
CA GLN A 22 -11.57 4.14 18.04
C GLN A 22 -10.85 2.92 18.65
N ILE A 23 -10.28 3.08 19.85
CA ILE A 23 -9.46 2.08 20.53
C ILE A 23 -10.10 1.71 21.86
N GLU A 24 -10.55 0.46 22.02
CA GLU A 24 -11.15 -0.02 23.27
C GLU A 24 -10.08 -0.15 24.36
N GLU A 25 -9.03 -0.89 24.09
CA GLU A 25 -7.89 -1.07 24.99
C GLU A 25 -6.61 -1.29 24.19
N LEU A 26 -5.52 -0.60 24.59
CA LEU A 26 -4.19 -0.81 24.04
C LEU A 26 -3.15 -0.67 25.13
N LYS A 27 -2.22 -1.62 25.22
CA LYS A 27 -1.21 -1.69 26.27
C LYS A 27 0.18 -1.81 25.69
N VAL A 28 1.14 -1.08 26.29
CA VAL A 28 2.57 -1.18 25.98
C VAL A 28 3.31 -1.55 27.26
N TYR A 29 4.19 -2.51 27.12
CA TYR A 29 5.06 -2.94 28.22
C TYR A 29 6.49 -2.47 27.99
N GLU A 30 7.24 -2.42 29.10
CA GLU A 30 8.64 -2.01 29.09
C GLU A 30 9.48 -2.86 28.12
N ASN A 31 10.37 -2.20 27.37
CA ASN A 31 11.25 -2.78 26.36
C ASN A 31 10.56 -3.41 25.13
N GLN A 32 9.27 -3.18 24.90
CA GLN A 32 8.64 -3.55 23.65
C GLN A 32 9.06 -2.62 22.50
N LYS A 33 9.23 -3.18 21.32
CA LYS A 33 9.51 -2.45 20.08
C LYS A 33 8.35 -2.63 19.13
N ILE A 34 7.54 -1.59 18.99
CA ILE A 34 6.27 -1.61 18.28
C ILE A 34 6.38 -0.85 16.97
N GLY A 35 6.08 -1.52 15.86
CA GLY A 35 5.93 -0.91 14.55
C GLY A 35 4.45 -0.59 14.25
N ILE A 36 4.14 0.62 13.83
CA ILE A 36 2.79 1.02 13.44
C ILE A 36 2.69 1.06 11.92
N VAL A 37 1.76 0.29 11.37
CA VAL A 37 1.47 0.23 9.93
C VAL A 37 0.01 0.57 9.66
N GLY A 38 -0.32 0.91 8.41
CA GLY A 38 -1.67 1.28 7.95
C GLY A 38 -1.61 2.30 6.83
N ARG A 39 -2.74 2.56 6.18
CA ARG A 39 -2.80 3.50 5.05
C ARG A 39 -2.50 4.94 5.48
N ASN A 40 -2.12 5.76 4.51
CA ASN A 40 -1.95 7.18 4.75
C ASN A 40 -3.30 7.83 5.09
N GLY A 41 -3.33 8.58 6.21
CA GLY A 41 -4.54 9.22 6.72
C GLY A 41 -5.41 8.37 7.66
N GLU A 42 -4.99 7.16 8.04
CA GLU A 42 -5.70 6.28 9.01
C GLU A 42 -5.38 6.60 10.48
N GLY A 43 -4.56 7.62 10.75
CA GLY A 43 -4.36 8.09 12.11
C GLY A 43 -3.06 7.67 12.78
N LYS A 44 -2.07 7.11 12.06
CA LYS A 44 -0.76 6.71 12.62
C LYS A 44 -0.08 7.83 13.42
N SER A 45 0.15 8.98 12.80
CA SER A 45 0.74 10.15 13.49
C SER A 45 -0.19 10.74 14.55
N THR A 46 -1.52 10.58 14.41
CA THR A 46 -2.49 10.96 15.44
C THR A 46 -2.32 10.12 16.68
N LEU A 47 -2.13 8.80 16.54
CA LEU A 47 -1.87 7.90 17.66
C LEU A 47 -0.57 8.27 18.40
N LEU A 48 0.51 8.56 17.67
CA LEU A 48 1.76 9.04 18.29
C LEU A 48 1.56 10.35 19.05
N LYS A 49 0.81 11.32 18.49
CA LYS A 49 0.51 12.60 19.16
C LYS A 49 -0.38 12.43 20.40
N LEU A 50 -1.28 11.47 20.41
CA LEU A 50 -2.09 11.13 21.58
C LEU A 50 -1.20 10.54 22.69
N ILE A 51 -0.33 9.59 22.35
CA ILE A 51 0.60 8.96 23.32
C ILE A 51 1.60 9.99 23.85
N SER A 52 2.10 10.91 23.02
CA SER A 52 3.02 11.99 23.46
C SER A 52 2.33 13.06 24.30
N GLY A 53 1.00 13.07 24.35
CA GLY A 53 0.24 14.11 25.06
C GLY A 53 0.15 15.45 24.33
N GLU A 54 0.60 15.55 23.08
CA GLU A 54 0.50 16.76 22.26
C GLU A 54 -0.96 17.12 21.93
N ILE A 55 -1.80 16.11 21.74
CA ILE A 55 -3.23 16.24 21.54
C ILE A 55 -3.97 15.40 22.57
N LYS A 56 -5.18 15.83 22.93
CA LYS A 56 -6.06 15.06 23.82
C LYS A 56 -7.03 14.22 23.02
N PRO A 57 -7.40 13.04 23.50
CA PRO A 57 -8.52 12.29 22.94
C PRO A 57 -9.82 13.06 23.17
N ASP A 58 -10.85 12.81 22.34
CA ASP A 58 -12.18 13.36 22.51
C ASP A 58 -12.94 12.57 23.58
N MET A 59 -12.68 11.26 23.69
CA MET A 59 -13.13 10.37 24.78
C MET A 59 -12.00 9.43 25.22
N GLY A 60 -12.13 8.91 26.44
CA GLY A 60 -11.20 7.93 27.01
C GLY A 60 -10.03 8.54 27.77
N GLU A 61 -9.13 7.68 28.22
CA GLU A 61 -7.99 8.04 29.06
C GLU A 61 -6.70 7.38 28.54
N ILE A 62 -5.60 8.12 28.66
CA ILE A 62 -4.24 7.65 28.33
C ILE A 62 -3.37 7.80 29.57
N ASP A 63 -2.86 6.68 30.09
CA ASP A 63 -1.90 6.65 31.19
C ASP A 63 -0.50 6.30 30.65
N THR A 64 0.42 7.27 30.69
CA THR A 64 1.80 7.10 30.24
C THR A 64 2.75 7.28 31.43
N LYS A 65 3.49 6.20 31.80
CA LYS A 65 4.34 6.16 32.99
C LYS A 65 5.79 6.56 32.74
N ILE A 66 6.21 6.63 31.49
CA ILE A 66 7.54 7.06 31.07
C ILE A 66 7.47 8.20 30.09
N TYR A 67 8.52 9.01 30.02
CA TYR A 67 8.65 10.04 29.00
C TYR A 67 9.14 9.43 27.69
N PHE A 68 8.47 9.77 26.58
CA PHE A 68 8.89 9.41 25.23
C PHE A 68 9.53 10.60 24.52
N GLN A 69 10.76 10.44 24.05
CA GLN A 69 11.33 11.37 23.09
C GLN A 69 10.69 11.15 21.72
N TYR A 70 10.17 12.21 21.12
CA TYR A 70 9.42 12.09 19.85
C TYR A 70 10.21 12.68 18.68
N TYR A 71 10.58 11.80 17.73
CA TYR A 71 11.14 12.16 16.43
C TYR A 71 10.01 12.37 15.43
N ARG A 72 9.78 13.61 14.94
CA ARG A 72 8.70 13.96 14.01
C ARG A 72 9.20 13.96 12.57
N GLN A 73 8.34 13.57 11.63
CA GLN A 73 8.63 13.55 10.20
C GLN A 73 8.94 14.96 9.64
N VAL A 74 8.18 15.96 10.04
CA VAL A 74 8.34 17.34 9.56
C VAL A 74 8.48 18.26 10.77
N GLU A 75 9.68 18.78 10.99
CA GLU A 75 9.88 19.92 11.86
C GLU A 75 10.35 21.11 11.01
N SER A 76 9.65 22.25 11.19
CA SER A 76 10.08 23.53 10.60
C SER A 76 11.51 23.82 11.00
N LYS A 77 12.35 24.19 10.02
CA LYS A 77 13.75 24.72 10.13
C LYS A 77 14.28 24.85 11.56
N ILE A 78 14.58 23.74 12.22
CA ILE A 78 15.34 23.78 13.46
C ILE A 78 16.81 23.89 13.03
N GLN A 79 17.51 24.87 13.58
CA GLN A 79 18.95 24.91 13.48
C GLN A 79 19.50 23.89 14.49
N PRO A 80 20.11 22.80 14.06
CA PRO A 80 20.65 21.81 14.98
C PRO A 80 21.75 22.44 15.85
N ASP A 81 21.72 22.13 17.11
CA ASP A 81 22.75 22.56 18.05
C ASP A 81 23.91 21.57 18.04
N PHE A 82 24.93 21.85 17.23
CA PHE A 82 26.12 20.99 17.10
C PHE A 82 26.85 20.72 18.44
N THR A 83 26.65 21.58 19.44
CA THR A 83 27.27 21.37 20.75
C THR A 83 26.67 20.21 21.53
N LYS A 84 25.49 19.76 21.13
CA LYS A 84 24.76 18.63 21.76
C LYS A 84 24.92 17.32 21.00
N ILE A 85 25.52 17.35 19.80
CA ILE A 85 25.64 16.16 18.96
C ILE A 85 26.97 15.47 19.26
N ASP A 86 26.93 14.17 19.52
CA ASP A 86 28.12 13.35 19.70
C ASP A 86 28.89 13.27 18.38
N ALA A 87 30.20 13.54 18.45
CA ALA A 87 31.11 13.52 17.29
C ALA A 87 31.16 12.13 16.62
N GLU A 88 30.92 11.06 17.34
CA GLU A 88 30.84 9.71 16.77
C GLU A 88 29.68 9.60 15.78
N TYR A 89 28.50 10.11 16.12
CA TYR A 89 27.33 10.08 15.22
C TYR A 89 27.53 10.95 13.99
N LEU A 90 28.19 12.10 14.11
CA LEU A 90 28.54 12.95 12.95
C LEU A 90 29.43 12.19 11.96
N SER A 91 30.43 11.46 12.49
CA SER A 91 31.35 10.66 11.68
C SER A 91 30.63 9.46 11.02
N ARG A 92 29.89 8.68 11.78
CA ARG A 92 29.19 7.46 11.30
C ARG A 92 28.13 7.75 10.26
N LEU A 93 27.49 8.91 10.33
CA LEU A 93 26.45 9.34 9.39
C LEU A 93 27.02 10.16 8.22
N ASN A 94 28.33 10.28 8.10
CA ASN A 94 29.01 11.06 7.03
C ASN A 94 28.43 12.48 6.88
N ILE A 95 28.18 13.15 8.02
CA ILE A 95 27.62 14.51 8.02
C ILE A 95 28.75 15.52 7.78
N PRO A 96 28.67 16.38 6.72
CA PRO A 96 29.68 17.39 6.46
C PRO A 96 29.76 18.43 7.60
N GLY A 97 30.95 18.70 8.09
CA GLY A 97 31.17 19.58 9.26
C GLY A 97 30.92 21.08 9.06
N HIS A 98 30.40 21.52 7.90
CA HIS A 98 30.25 22.94 7.60
C HIS A 98 29.04 23.22 6.66
N ASN A 99 28.41 24.35 6.94
CA ASN A 99 27.37 25.01 6.12
C ASN A 99 26.02 24.33 5.99
N ILE A 100 25.28 24.30 7.09
CA ILE A 100 23.93 23.73 7.25
C ILE A 100 22.92 24.25 6.21
N GLN A 101 23.10 25.46 5.68
CA GLN A 101 22.15 26.11 4.77
C GLN A 101 21.98 25.40 3.42
N HIS A 102 22.88 24.46 3.10
CA HIS A 102 22.90 23.73 1.83
C HIS A 102 22.72 22.22 1.96
N PHE A 103 22.29 21.73 3.13
CA PHE A 103 22.07 20.30 3.33
C PHE A 103 20.91 19.78 2.47
N SER A 104 21.16 18.68 1.78
CA SER A 104 20.11 17.88 1.14
C SER A 104 19.13 17.31 2.17
N GLY A 105 17.92 16.92 1.75
CA GLY A 105 16.95 16.31 2.64
C GLY A 105 17.50 15.10 3.42
N GLY A 106 18.30 14.27 2.79
CA GLY A 106 18.97 13.14 3.44
C GLY A 106 20.00 13.55 4.48
N GLU A 107 20.81 14.59 4.22
CA GLU A 107 21.77 15.13 5.18
C GLU A 107 21.06 15.76 6.39
N GLN A 108 19.95 16.46 6.16
CA GLN A 108 19.13 17.01 7.23
C GLN A 108 18.54 15.89 8.13
N THR A 109 18.03 14.82 7.52
CA THR A 109 17.51 13.67 8.26
C THR A 109 18.60 13.00 9.08
N ARG A 110 19.78 12.74 8.50
CA ARG A 110 20.93 12.16 9.22
C ARG A 110 21.37 13.02 10.41
N MET A 111 21.40 14.34 10.23
CA MET A 111 21.75 15.27 11.29
C MET A 111 20.77 15.22 12.46
N ARG A 112 19.46 15.23 12.17
CA ARG A 112 18.42 15.12 13.19
C ARG A 112 18.48 13.78 13.93
N LEU A 113 18.81 12.69 13.24
CA LEU A 113 19.02 11.40 13.89
C LEU A 113 20.25 11.42 14.79
N ALA A 114 21.35 12.06 14.37
CA ALA A 114 22.54 12.22 15.20
C ALA A 114 22.23 12.97 16.51
N GLU A 115 21.48 14.09 16.43
CA GLU A 115 21.02 14.83 17.60
C GLU A 115 20.10 13.99 18.49
N TYR A 116 19.15 13.28 17.89
CA TYR A 116 18.17 12.45 18.58
C TYR A 116 18.83 11.33 19.40
N PHE A 117 19.83 10.65 18.83
CA PHE A 117 20.55 9.55 19.52
C PHE A 117 21.67 10.01 20.44
N SER A 118 22.05 11.29 20.41
CA SER A 118 23.11 11.81 21.31
C SER A 118 22.71 11.84 22.79
N THR A 119 21.42 11.68 23.08
CA THR A 119 20.90 11.59 24.43
C THR A 119 20.09 10.31 24.60
N TYR A 120 20.40 9.53 25.64
CA TYR A 120 19.67 8.31 25.92
C TYR A 120 18.33 8.61 26.59
N HIS A 121 17.24 7.97 26.10
CA HIS A 121 15.90 8.02 26.67
C HIS A 121 15.35 6.61 26.85
N PHE A 122 14.50 6.37 27.86
CA PHE A 122 13.87 5.06 28.12
C PHE A 122 12.69 4.78 27.16
N GLY A 123 12.14 5.80 26.55
CA GLY A 123 11.07 5.69 25.57
C GLY A 123 11.37 6.52 24.33
N LEU A 124 11.29 5.89 23.17
CA LEU A 124 11.46 6.52 21.86
C LEU A 124 10.18 6.39 21.05
N MET A 125 9.74 7.49 20.44
CA MET A 125 8.70 7.49 19.41
C MET A 125 9.25 8.12 18.14
N MET A 126 9.02 7.46 16.98
CA MET A 126 9.54 7.93 15.71
C MET A 126 8.47 7.89 14.63
N ASP A 127 8.30 8.99 13.90
CA ASP A 127 7.37 9.10 12.78
C ASP A 127 8.15 9.18 11.47
N GLU A 128 8.11 8.10 10.68
CA GLU A 128 8.79 7.92 9.40
C GLU A 128 10.30 8.25 9.42
N PRO A 129 11.11 7.64 10.31
CA PRO A 129 12.53 7.98 10.44
C PRO A 129 13.39 7.54 9.26
N THR A 130 12.90 6.62 8.42
CA THR A 130 13.61 6.08 7.25
C THR A 130 13.49 6.99 6.02
N THR A 131 12.57 7.96 6.03
CA THR A 131 12.32 8.86 4.92
C THR A 131 13.57 9.67 4.56
N HIS A 132 13.93 9.71 3.27
CA HIS A 132 15.14 10.34 2.71
C HIS A 132 16.48 9.70 3.10
N LEU A 133 16.49 8.59 3.84
CA LEU A 133 17.70 7.84 4.09
C LEU A 133 18.02 6.92 2.90
N ASP A 134 19.31 6.82 2.60
CA ASP A 134 19.81 5.75 1.74
C ASP A 134 20.05 4.48 2.54
N ARG A 135 20.48 3.41 1.86
CA ARG A 135 20.71 2.10 2.47
C ARG A 135 21.65 2.16 3.68
N GLU A 136 22.70 2.97 3.61
CA GLU A 136 23.66 3.12 4.72
C GLU A 136 23.00 3.82 5.92
N GLY A 137 22.19 4.85 5.67
CA GLY A 137 21.43 5.55 6.69
C GLY A 137 20.38 4.67 7.36
N ILE A 138 19.67 3.83 6.59
CA ILE A 138 18.71 2.85 7.12
C ILE A 138 19.45 1.80 7.96
N GLN A 139 20.58 1.27 7.47
CA GLN A 139 21.37 0.30 8.21
C GLN A 139 21.88 0.87 9.55
N PHE A 140 22.37 2.11 9.54
CA PHE A 140 22.74 2.81 10.76
C PHE A 140 21.59 2.87 11.76
N LEU A 141 20.37 3.23 11.29
CA LEU A 141 19.19 3.33 12.13
C LEU A 141 18.79 1.95 12.71
N VAL A 142 18.85 0.91 11.90
CA VAL A 142 18.66 -0.49 12.33
C VAL A 142 19.64 -0.86 13.42
N ASP A 143 20.95 -0.62 13.22
CA ASP A 143 21.99 -0.95 14.19
C ASP A 143 21.81 -0.24 15.53
N GLN A 144 21.37 1.03 15.51
CA GLN A 144 21.08 1.79 16.74
C GLN A 144 19.86 1.23 17.47
N LEU A 145 18.79 0.91 16.77
CA LEU A 145 17.51 0.52 17.37
C LEU A 145 17.43 -0.97 17.70
N LYS A 146 18.14 -1.83 16.97
CA LYS A 146 18.19 -3.28 17.24
C LYS A 146 18.72 -3.59 18.64
N TYR A 147 19.73 -2.85 19.09
CA TYR A 147 20.34 -2.99 20.40
C TYR A 147 19.87 -1.97 21.43
N TYR A 148 18.91 -1.12 21.04
CA TYR A 148 18.34 -0.15 21.98
C TYR A 148 17.60 -0.87 23.11
N TYR A 149 17.97 -0.51 24.35
CA TYR A 149 17.33 -1.01 25.56
C TYR A 149 16.33 0.03 26.06
N GLY A 150 15.07 -0.13 25.72
CA GLY A 150 13.98 0.75 26.09
C GLY A 150 12.75 0.48 25.22
N THR A 151 11.67 1.18 25.48
CA THR A 151 10.42 1.04 24.72
C THR A 151 10.46 1.91 23.46
N LEU A 152 10.21 1.29 22.32
CA LEU A 152 10.17 1.94 21.01
C LEU A 152 8.78 1.85 20.40
N ILE A 153 8.26 2.96 19.90
CA ILE A 153 7.07 2.99 19.05
C ILE A 153 7.45 3.73 17.76
N VAL A 154 7.36 3.06 16.61
CA VAL A 154 7.79 3.64 15.33
C VAL A 154 6.73 3.46 14.26
N VAL A 155 6.43 4.54 13.54
CA VAL A 155 5.69 4.50 12.28
C VAL A 155 6.71 4.43 11.16
N SER A 156 6.62 3.42 10.31
CA SER A 156 7.45 3.34 9.11
C SER A 156 6.76 2.56 7.99
N HIS A 157 7.09 2.92 6.76
CA HIS A 157 6.72 2.20 5.55
C HIS A 157 7.87 1.33 5.02
N ASP A 158 9.04 1.39 5.65
CA ASP A 158 10.21 0.57 5.30
C ASP A 158 10.08 -0.82 5.94
N ARG A 159 9.80 -1.81 5.09
CA ARG A 159 9.57 -3.20 5.50
C ARG A 159 10.83 -3.85 6.08
N TYR A 160 12.00 -3.56 5.50
CA TYR A 160 13.28 -4.07 6.00
C TYR A 160 13.58 -3.53 7.39
N PHE A 161 13.39 -2.22 7.59
CA PHE A 161 13.59 -1.59 8.89
C PHE A 161 12.64 -2.17 9.96
N LEU A 162 11.35 -2.32 9.64
CA LEU A 162 10.40 -2.93 10.57
C LEU A 162 10.75 -4.38 10.89
N ASP A 163 11.21 -5.15 9.90
CA ASP A 163 11.56 -6.56 10.08
C ASP A 163 12.75 -6.76 11.02
N GLU A 164 13.74 -5.87 10.96
CA GLU A 164 14.96 -5.94 11.76
C GLU A 164 14.84 -5.36 13.17
N VAL A 165 13.88 -4.45 13.40
CA VAL A 165 13.87 -3.63 14.62
C VAL A 165 12.72 -3.97 15.56
N VAL A 166 11.52 -4.31 15.04
CA VAL A 166 10.33 -4.44 15.89
C VAL A 166 10.00 -5.89 16.23
N ASP A 167 9.30 -6.09 17.34
CA ASP A 167 8.82 -7.38 17.84
C ASP A 167 7.30 -7.48 17.91
N THR A 168 6.61 -6.38 17.59
CA THR A 168 5.16 -6.27 17.58
C THR A 168 4.74 -5.29 16.49
N ILE A 169 3.73 -5.62 15.70
CA ILE A 169 3.13 -4.72 14.72
C ILE A 169 1.74 -4.31 15.18
N TRP A 170 1.47 -3.01 15.14
CA TRP A 170 0.14 -2.43 15.28
C TRP A 170 -0.37 -2.00 13.91
N GLU A 171 -1.38 -2.69 13.42
CA GLU A 171 -2.08 -2.28 12.20
C GLU A 171 -3.22 -1.33 12.56
N ILE A 172 -3.25 -0.16 11.93
CA ILE A 172 -4.40 0.75 12.01
C ILE A 172 -5.23 0.58 10.73
N HIS A 173 -6.49 0.20 10.90
CA HIS A 173 -7.45 0.05 9.82
C HIS A 173 -8.84 0.48 10.28
N ASP A 174 -9.47 1.40 9.52
CA ASP A 174 -10.79 1.98 9.83
C ASP A 174 -10.92 2.45 11.29
N GLY A 175 -9.88 3.12 11.79
CA GLY A 175 -9.81 3.68 13.13
C GLY A 175 -9.53 2.69 14.25
N LYS A 176 -9.48 1.39 13.97
CA LYS A 176 -9.16 0.34 14.94
C LYS A 176 -7.68 -0.01 14.91
N VAL A 177 -7.16 -0.44 16.06
CA VAL A 177 -5.77 -0.91 16.17
C VAL A 177 -5.80 -2.41 16.49
N THR A 178 -5.17 -3.20 15.61
CA THR A 178 -4.97 -4.64 15.81
C THR A 178 -3.49 -4.91 16.06
N ALA A 179 -3.17 -5.65 17.12
CA ALA A 179 -1.80 -5.99 17.48
C ALA A 179 -1.45 -7.40 16.98
N TYR A 180 -0.33 -7.50 16.28
CA TYR A 180 0.25 -8.75 15.78
C TYR A 180 1.60 -8.98 16.43
N SER A 181 1.82 -10.17 16.97
CA SER A 181 3.10 -10.55 17.55
C SER A 181 4.11 -10.93 16.49
N GLY A 182 5.34 -10.50 16.65
CA GLY A 182 6.45 -10.75 15.74
C GLY A 182 6.84 -9.51 14.93
N ASN A 183 7.78 -9.69 14.00
CA ASN A 183 8.27 -8.66 13.12
C ASN A 183 7.33 -8.44 11.91
N TYR A 184 7.78 -7.69 10.92
CA TYR A 184 6.97 -7.40 9.74
C TYR A 184 6.68 -8.64 8.88
N SER A 185 7.64 -9.54 8.73
CA SER A 185 7.47 -10.83 8.03
C SER A 185 6.45 -11.73 8.71
N ASP A 186 6.49 -11.81 10.04
CA ASP A 186 5.51 -12.57 10.82
C ASP A 186 4.11 -11.98 10.69
N TYR A 187 3.99 -10.65 10.71
CA TYR A 187 2.73 -9.94 10.45
C TYR A 187 2.16 -10.29 9.08
N GLN A 188 2.99 -10.28 8.02
CA GLN A 188 2.54 -10.63 6.68
C GLN A 188 1.99 -12.06 6.59
N VAL A 189 2.66 -13.02 7.24
CA VAL A 189 2.18 -14.40 7.30
C VAL A 189 0.82 -14.50 8.02
N GLN A 190 0.64 -13.78 9.14
CA GLN A 190 -0.62 -13.76 9.87
C GLN A 190 -1.74 -13.11 9.03
N LYS A 191 -1.47 -12.02 8.33
CA LYS A 191 -2.43 -11.35 7.44
C LYS A 191 -2.85 -12.23 6.26
N GLU A 192 -1.90 -12.94 5.66
CA GLU A 192 -2.21 -13.86 4.57
C GLU A 192 -3.08 -15.02 5.07
N GLN A 193 -2.80 -15.53 6.26
CA GLN A 193 -3.63 -16.55 6.88
C GLN A 193 -5.07 -16.04 7.14
N GLU A 194 -5.24 -14.85 7.72
CA GLU A 194 -6.54 -14.21 7.91
C GLU A 194 -7.29 -14.05 6.58
N ARG A 195 -6.58 -13.63 5.53
CA ARG A 195 -7.14 -13.48 4.18
C ARG A 195 -7.67 -14.80 3.63
N ILE A 196 -6.87 -15.86 3.73
CA ILE A 196 -7.26 -17.20 3.27
C ILE A 196 -8.47 -17.71 4.06
N GLU A 197 -8.50 -17.51 5.38
CA GLU A 197 -9.62 -17.91 6.22
C GLU A 197 -10.91 -17.15 5.85
N GLN A 198 -10.82 -15.86 5.60
CA GLN A 198 -11.97 -15.05 5.18
C GLN A 198 -12.45 -15.43 3.77
N GLU A 199 -11.55 -15.70 2.81
CA GLU A 199 -11.91 -16.22 1.48
C GLU A 199 -12.66 -17.56 1.59
N ASN A 200 -12.14 -18.49 2.38
CA ASN A 200 -12.77 -19.78 2.61
C ASN A 200 -14.14 -19.64 3.28
N ALA A 201 -14.26 -18.74 4.27
CA ALA A 201 -15.52 -18.44 4.93
C ALA A 201 -16.55 -17.87 3.93
N TYR A 202 -16.13 -16.94 3.06
CA TYR A 202 -16.99 -16.37 2.02
C TYR A 202 -17.43 -17.41 0.98
N GLU A 203 -16.52 -18.26 0.50
CA GLU A 203 -16.88 -19.35 -0.41
C GLU A 203 -17.89 -20.32 0.23
N ASN A 204 -17.69 -20.70 1.49
CA ASN A 204 -18.62 -21.56 2.22
C ASN A 204 -19.99 -20.90 2.41
N PHE A 205 -20.02 -19.62 2.74
CA PHE A 205 -21.23 -18.82 2.80
C PHE A 205 -21.98 -18.84 1.46
N LEU A 206 -21.29 -18.59 0.34
CA LEU A 206 -21.91 -18.63 -1.00
C LEU A 206 -22.44 -20.01 -1.36
N LYS A 207 -21.68 -21.06 -1.07
CA LYS A 207 -22.13 -22.46 -1.30
C LYS A 207 -23.39 -22.78 -0.53
N GLU A 208 -23.45 -22.44 0.76
CA GLU A 208 -24.62 -22.69 1.59
C GLU A 208 -25.81 -21.81 1.20
N LYS A 209 -25.61 -20.53 0.90
CA LYS A 209 -26.64 -19.61 0.39
C LYS A 209 -27.25 -20.14 -0.90
N ASN A 210 -26.44 -20.50 -1.89
CA ASN A 210 -26.91 -21.05 -3.16
C ASN A 210 -27.67 -22.37 -2.97
N ARG A 211 -27.18 -23.25 -2.08
CA ARG A 211 -27.86 -24.51 -1.73
C ARG A 211 -29.26 -24.27 -1.15
N LEU A 212 -29.37 -23.34 -0.21
CA LEU A 212 -30.64 -22.98 0.43
C LEU A 212 -31.61 -22.31 -0.54
N GLU A 213 -31.14 -21.37 -1.35
CA GLU A 213 -31.96 -20.71 -2.39
C GLU A 213 -32.49 -21.71 -3.42
N GLN A 214 -31.65 -22.65 -3.86
CA GLN A 214 -32.06 -23.70 -4.78
C GLN A 214 -33.12 -24.61 -4.11
N ALA A 215 -32.92 -25.02 -2.88
CA ALA A 215 -33.90 -25.81 -2.12
C ALA A 215 -35.25 -25.06 -1.92
N ALA A 216 -35.19 -23.74 -1.68
CA ALA A 216 -36.40 -22.91 -1.58
C ALA A 216 -37.13 -22.86 -2.93
N LYS A 217 -36.43 -22.63 -4.05
CA LYS A 217 -37.00 -22.64 -5.41
C LYS A 217 -37.62 -23.99 -5.77
N GLU A 218 -36.97 -25.10 -5.43
CA GLU A 218 -37.53 -26.44 -5.67
C GLU A 218 -38.81 -26.69 -4.87
N LYS A 219 -38.86 -26.30 -3.56
CA LYS A 219 -40.06 -26.40 -2.72
C LYS A 219 -41.18 -25.51 -3.21
N GLN A 220 -40.85 -24.29 -3.68
CA GLN A 220 -41.85 -23.39 -4.27
C GLN A 220 -42.42 -23.99 -5.58
N ALA A 221 -41.56 -24.48 -6.47
CA ALA A 221 -41.98 -25.11 -7.72
C ALA A 221 -42.85 -26.38 -7.47
N GLN A 222 -42.55 -27.17 -6.42
CA GLN A 222 -43.39 -28.28 -6.00
C GLN A 222 -44.78 -27.81 -5.52
N ALA A 223 -44.83 -26.75 -4.74
CA ALA A 223 -46.10 -26.17 -4.26
C ALA A 223 -46.96 -25.65 -5.42
N ASP A 224 -46.32 -24.96 -6.41
CA ASP A 224 -46.99 -24.41 -7.59
C ASP A 224 -47.51 -25.51 -8.54
N LYS A 225 -46.75 -26.59 -8.75
CA LYS A 225 -47.26 -27.76 -9.49
C LYS A 225 -48.46 -28.41 -8.85
N LEU A 226 -48.48 -28.52 -7.53
CA LEU A 226 -49.65 -29.05 -6.79
C LEU A 226 -50.86 -28.14 -6.93
N SER A 227 -50.66 -26.81 -6.98
CA SER A 227 -51.76 -25.83 -7.20
C SER A 227 -52.36 -25.93 -8.61
N GLN A 228 -51.50 -26.05 -9.67
CA GLN A 228 -51.97 -26.19 -11.06
C GLN A 228 -52.75 -27.47 -11.32
N VAL A 229 -52.34 -28.58 -10.70
CA VAL A 229 -53.07 -29.87 -10.81
C VAL A 229 -54.42 -29.76 -10.10
N SER A 230 -54.52 -29.02 -8.97
CA SER A 230 -55.77 -28.79 -8.27
C SER A 230 -56.75 -27.95 -9.09
N SER A 231 -56.29 -26.91 -9.80
CA SER A 231 -57.14 -26.05 -10.66
C SER A 231 -57.64 -26.76 -11.91
N LYS A 232 -56.85 -27.63 -12.56
CA LYS A 232 -57.24 -28.45 -13.70
C LYS A 232 -58.25 -29.54 -13.29
N GLN A 233 -58.24 -30.04 -12.06
CA GLN A 233 -59.24 -31.00 -11.55
C GLN A 233 -60.57 -30.33 -11.16
N LYS A 234 -60.58 -29.05 -10.77
CA LYS A 234 -61.84 -28.32 -10.49
C LYS A 234 -62.66 -28.04 -11.75
N ASN A 235 -62.04 -28.00 -12.91
CA ASN A 235 -62.74 -27.77 -14.19
C ASN A 235 -63.25 -29.05 -14.88
N ARG A 236 -63.10 -30.26 -14.28
CA ARG A 236 -63.73 -31.49 -14.72
C ARG A 236 -64.92 -31.80 -13.79
N ALA A 237 -66.10 -31.95 -14.42
CA ALA A 237 -67.36 -32.20 -13.72
C ALA A 237 -67.25 -33.27 -12.64
N VAL A 238 -67.74 -32.95 -11.45
CA VAL A 238 -67.53 -33.66 -10.18
C VAL A 238 -68.44 -34.81 -10.05
N ASN A 239 -67.92 -36.01 -9.79
CA ASN A 239 -68.66 -37.11 -9.18
C ASN A 239 -68.63 -36.92 -7.65
N PRO A 240 -69.80 -36.98 -6.94
CA PRO A 240 -69.91 -36.58 -5.51
C PRO A 240 -69.45 -37.65 -4.55
N GLY A 241 -68.27 -38.17 -4.66
CA GLY A 241 -67.77 -39.24 -3.78
C GLY A 241 -66.35 -39.04 -3.18
N ARG A 242 -65.66 -37.87 -3.41
CA ARG A 242 -64.25 -37.70 -2.99
C ARG A 242 -63.98 -36.43 -2.18
N LEU A 243 -64.70 -36.20 -1.08
CA LEU A 243 -64.43 -35.10 -0.15
C LEU A 243 -63.18 -35.31 0.71
N GLY A 244 -62.61 -36.51 0.77
CA GLY A 244 -61.40 -36.83 1.57
C GLY A 244 -60.02 -36.43 0.93
N SER A 245 -59.90 -36.42 -0.43
CA SER A 245 -58.61 -36.21 -1.10
C SER A 245 -58.24 -34.72 -1.31
N SER A 246 -59.22 -33.82 -1.24
CA SER A 246 -59.01 -32.39 -1.41
C SER A 246 -58.32 -31.74 -0.20
N LYS A 247 -58.80 -32.08 1.02
CA LYS A 247 -58.19 -31.55 2.27
C LYS A 247 -56.76 -31.99 2.47
N GLN A 248 -56.38 -33.20 2.05
CA GLN A 248 -55.01 -33.72 2.17
C GLN A 248 -54.03 -33.00 1.22
N LYS A 249 -54.50 -32.64 0.00
CA LYS A 249 -53.66 -31.87 -0.99
C LYS A 249 -53.45 -30.44 -0.56
N ASP A 250 -54.46 -29.75 -0.02
CA ASP A 250 -54.32 -28.37 0.49
C ASP A 250 -53.40 -28.31 1.70
N THR A 251 -53.36 -29.36 2.51
CA THR A 251 -52.44 -29.47 3.66
C THR A 251 -51.00 -29.67 3.20
N VAL A 252 -50.75 -30.49 2.18
CA VAL A 252 -49.39 -30.71 1.61
C VAL A 252 -48.86 -29.45 0.91
N GLN A 253 -49.71 -28.74 0.15
CA GLN A 253 -49.34 -27.47 -0.46
C GLN A 253 -48.98 -26.40 0.57
N LYS A 254 -49.82 -26.22 1.60
CA LYS A 254 -49.52 -25.28 2.72
C LYS A 254 -48.22 -25.66 3.43
N ALA A 255 -47.94 -26.95 3.64
CA ALA A 255 -46.71 -27.43 4.23
C ALA A 255 -45.48 -27.10 3.34
N ALA A 256 -45.60 -27.28 2.01
CA ALA A 256 -44.50 -26.94 1.06
C ALA A 256 -44.18 -25.43 1.03
N HIS A 257 -45.22 -24.57 0.99
CA HIS A 257 -45.06 -23.12 1.10
C HIS A 257 -44.44 -22.69 2.44
N LYS A 258 -44.91 -23.30 3.54
CA LYS A 258 -44.34 -23.03 4.86
C LYS A 258 -42.87 -23.45 4.96
N SER A 259 -42.52 -24.57 4.33
CA SER A 259 -41.14 -25.06 4.25
C SER A 259 -40.26 -24.14 3.40
N ALA A 260 -40.73 -23.70 2.22
CA ALA A 260 -40.02 -22.73 1.39
C ALA A 260 -39.74 -21.42 2.16
N LYS A 261 -40.75 -20.86 2.80
CA LYS A 261 -40.65 -19.63 3.59
C LYS A 261 -39.72 -19.81 4.82
N ALA A 262 -39.67 -21.00 5.41
CA ALA A 262 -38.74 -21.31 6.49
C ALA A 262 -37.26 -21.37 5.98
N ILE A 263 -37.04 -21.85 4.74
CA ILE A 263 -35.71 -21.87 4.11
C ILE A 263 -35.30 -20.46 3.74
N GLU A 264 -36.18 -19.63 3.16
CA GLU A 264 -35.93 -18.23 2.86
C GLU A 264 -35.48 -17.46 4.12
N LYS A 265 -36.26 -17.64 5.22
CA LYS A 265 -35.89 -17.04 6.50
C LYS A 265 -34.53 -17.51 7.04
N ARG A 266 -34.12 -18.73 6.70
CA ARG A 266 -32.80 -19.25 7.06
C ARG A 266 -31.68 -18.65 6.21
N VAL A 267 -31.98 -18.30 4.95
CA VAL A 267 -31.04 -17.52 4.11
C VAL A 267 -30.83 -16.10 4.67
N GLU A 268 -31.93 -15.46 5.13
CA GLU A 268 -31.89 -14.14 5.79
C GLU A 268 -31.13 -14.16 7.14
N GLN A 269 -31.03 -15.32 7.76
CA GLN A 269 -30.33 -15.52 9.05
C GLN A 269 -28.86 -15.98 8.88
N LEU A 270 -28.39 -16.21 7.65
CA LEU A 270 -26.96 -16.45 7.43
C LEU A 270 -26.19 -15.16 7.74
N ASP A 271 -25.15 -15.28 8.54
CA ASP A 271 -24.24 -14.16 8.79
C ASP A 271 -23.67 -13.70 7.45
N ASP A 272 -23.81 -12.41 7.19
CA ASP A 272 -23.30 -11.81 5.94
C ASP A 272 -21.78 -11.73 6.05
N VAL A 273 -21.08 -12.52 5.24
CA VAL A 273 -19.62 -12.52 5.17
C VAL A 273 -19.23 -11.58 4.05
N GLU A 274 -18.51 -10.50 4.40
CA GLU A 274 -18.01 -9.54 3.41
C GLU A 274 -17.04 -10.22 2.45
N GLN A 275 -17.26 -9.98 1.17
CA GLN A 275 -16.33 -10.41 0.13
C GLN A 275 -15.06 -9.57 0.21
N LEU A 276 -13.91 -10.21 0.41
CA LEU A 276 -12.63 -9.53 0.19
C LEU A 276 -12.53 -9.09 -1.27
N GLN A 277 -12.10 -7.85 -1.46
CA GLN A 277 -11.68 -7.39 -2.79
C GLN A 277 -10.36 -8.10 -3.12
N THR A 278 -10.42 -9.18 -3.90
CA THR A 278 -9.21 -9.84 -4.37
C THR A 278 -8.55 -9.00 -5.46
N ASP A 279 -7.31 -8.64 -5.23
CA ASP A 279 -6.47 -8.01 -6.23
C ASP A 279 -6.23 -9.01 -7.36
N LYS A 280 -6.89 -8.78 -8.50
CA LYS A 280 -6.71 -9.63 -9.67
C LYS A 280 -5.53 -9.14 -10.47
N ALA A 281 -4.67 -10.05 -10.90
CA ALA A 281 -3.61 -9.71 -11.85
C ALA A 281 -4.22 -8.99 -13.08
N ILE A 282 -3.68 -7.82 -13.39
CA ILE A 282 -4.12 -7.03 -14.53
C ILE A 282 -3.29 -7.45 -15.73
N TYR A 283 -3.95 -7.76 -16.83
CA TYR A 283 -3.29 -7.94 -18.12
C TYR A 283 -3.31 -6.61 -18.86
N PHE A 284 -2.12 -6.03 -19.12
CA PHE A 284 -1.95 -4.85 -19.96
C PHE A 284 -1.67 -5.29 -21.38
N PRO A 285 -2.66 -5.22 -22.31
CA PRO A 285 -2.39 -5.51 -23.72
C PRO A 285 -1.48 -4.41 -24.29
N THR A 286 -0.33 -4.79 -24.83
CA THR A 286 0.57 -3.82 -25.46
C THR A 286 -0.05 -3.35 -26.78
N PRO A 287 -0.23 -2.03 -26.97
CA PRO A 287 -0.70 -1.50 -28.25
C PRO A 287 0.27 -1.87 -29.38
N LYS A 288 -0.22 -2.44 -30.47
CA LYS A 288 0.63 -2.88 -31.62
C LYS A 288 1.50 -1.76 -32.20
N MET A 289 1.06 -0.51 -32.09
CA MET A 289 1.83 0.65 -32.55
C MET A 289 3.12 0.89 -31.73
N LEU A 290 3.15 0.40 -30.50
CA LEU A 290 4.26 0.55 -29.56
C LEU A 290 5.17 -0.69 -29.51
N ASP A 291 4.98 -1.68 -30.38
CA ASP A 291 5.83 -2.88 -30.43
C ASP A 291 7.28 -2.50 -30.84
N ILE A 292 8.21 -2.75 -29.92
CA ILE A 292 9.64 -2.63 -30.15
C ILE A 292 10.19 -4.02 -30.46
N HIS A 293 11.04 -4.11 -31.51
CA HIS A 293 11.69 -5.36 -31.93
C HIS A 293 13.19 -5.38 -31.59
N ASN A 294 13.74 -4.26 -31.11
CA ASN A 294 15.12 -4.18 -30.69
C ASN A 294 15.29 -4.75 -29.29
N ASP A 295 16.15 -5.75 -29.11
CA ASP A 295 16.41 -6.39 -27.83
C ASP A 295 16.95 -5.42 -26.76
N PHE A 296 17.57 -4.32 -27.20
CA PHE A 296 18.13 -3.27 -26.32
C PHE A 296 17.61 -1.89 -26.74
N PRO A 297 16.38 -1.53 -26.37
CA PRO A 297 15.77 -0.27 -26.82
C PRO A 297 16.46 0.98 -26.26
N ILE A 298 17.23 0.87 -25.20
CA ILE A 298 17.94 1.95 -24.53
C ILE A 298 19.40 1.54 -24.36
N MET A 299 20.30 2.28 -24.96
CA MET A 299 21.74 2.03 -24.89
C MET A 299 22.50 3.32 -24.56
N GLY A 300 23.53 3.21 -23.74
CA GLY A 300 24.52 4.25 -23.48
C GLY A 300 25.89 3.80 -23.94
N GLN A 301 26.61 4.67 -24.64
CA GLN A 301 28.00 4.45 -25.06
C GLN A 301 28.86 5.65 -24.70
N ASP A 302 29.91 5.40 -23.93
CA ASP A 302 30.89 6.42 -23.47
C ASP A 302 30.19 7.63 -22.80
N VAL A 303 29.13 7.36 -22.01
CA VAL A 303 28.31 8.38 -21.39
C VAL A 303 29.04 9.02 -20.23
N THR A 304 29.23 10.34 -20.32
CA THR A 304 29.79 11.17 -19.23
C THR A 304 28.75 12.20 -18.79
N ILE A 305 28.37 12.18 -17.49
CA ILE A 305 27.37 13.09 -16.92
C ILE A 305 28.01 13.94 -15.82
N LYS A 306 27.84 15.26 -15.92
CA LYS A 306 28.38 16.25 -14.97
C LYS A 306 27.21 17.08 -14.38
N ARG A 307 27.35 17.47 -13.13
CA ARG A 307 26.44 18.44 -12.48
C ARG A 307 27.31 19.56 -11.87
N GLY A 308 27.34 20.70 -12.53
CA GLY A 308 28.34 21.73 -12.25
C GLY A 308 29.75 21.16 -12.46
N ASP A 309 30.63 21.32 -11.49
CA ASP A 309 32.02 20.82 -11.55
C ASP A 309 32.17 19.34 -11.16
N LYS A 310 31.10 18.72 -10.62
CA LYS A 310 31.13 17.33 -10.17
C LYS A 310 30.82 16.38 -11.31
N VAL A 311 31.74 15.44 -11.59
CA VAL A 311 31.51 14.31 -12.48
C VAL A 311 30.70 13.25 -11.70
N LEU A 312 29.53 12.91 -12.21
CA LEU A 312 28.64 11.88 -11.63
C LEU A 312 28.90 10.53 -12.30
N PHE A 313 29.06 10.52 -13.62
CA PHE A 313 29.39 9.34 -14.40
C PHE A 313 30.50 9.68 -15.38
N ASP A 314 31.43 8.75 -15.58
CA ASP A 314 32.60 8.94 -16.44
C ASP A 314 32.77 7.75 -17.38
N GLU A 315 32.64 8.00 -18.69
CA GLU A 315 32.80 7.03 -19.77
C GLU A 315 32.13 5.68 -19.52
N MET A 316 30.86 5.70 -19.09
CA MET A 316 30.10 4.48 -18.82
C MET A 316 29.36 3.99 -20.08
N SER A 317 29.28 2.67 -20.25
CA SER A 317 28.47 2.05 -21.29
C SER A 317 27.50 1.04 -20.69
N PHE A 318 26.26 1.01 -21.21
CA PHE A 318 25.23 0.10 -20.75
C PHE A 318 24.22 -0.22 -21.87
N GLN A 319 23.51 -1.35 -21.69
CA GLN A 319 22.41 -1.77 -22.57
C GLN A 319 21.26 -2.29 -21.71
N PHE A 320 20.11 -1.66 -21.80
CA PHE A 320 18.93 -2.10 -21.08
C PHE A 320 18.03 -2.96 -21.98
N PRO A 321 17.77 -4.22 -21.58
CA PRO A 321 16.99 -5.14 -22.39
C PRO A 321 15.51 -4.79 -22.42
N LEU A 322 14.86 -5.13 -23.55
CA LEU A 322 13.43 -4.97 -23.76
C LEU A 322 12.61 -5.81 -22.78
N GLY A 323 11.52 -5.24 -22.27
CA GLY A 323 10.55 -5.94 -21.43
C GLY A 323 11.06 -6.33 -20.04
N LYS A 324 12.20 -5.80 -19.61
CA LYS A 324 12.78 -6.09 -18.29
C LYS A 324 12.53 -4.97 -17.29
N ARG A 325 12.40 -5.36 -16.03
CA ARG A 325 12.32 -4.46 -14.88
C ARG A 325 13.72 -4.27 -14.31
N ILE A 326 14.27 -3.08 -14.48
CA ILE A 326 15.66 -2.74 -14.21
C ILE A 326 15.72 -1.76 -13.04
N GLY A 327 16.26 -2.23 -11.91
CA GLY A 327 16.49 -1.41 -10.73
C GLY A 327 17.86 -0.76 -10.77
N ILE A 328 17.93 0.56 -10.56
CA ILE A 328 19.17 1.33 -10.45
C ILE A 328 19.38 1.69 -8.98
N VAL A 329 20.44 1.18 -8.37
CA VAL A 329 20.72 1.34 -6.94
C VAL A 329 22.04 2.10 -6.72
N GLY A 330 22.18 2.71 -5.56
CA GLY A 330 23.40 3.42 -5.17
C GLY A 330 23.14 4.46 -4.09
N PRO A 331 24.19 5.04 -3.48
CA PRO A 331 24.08 6.04 -2.44
C PRO A 331 23.30 7.29 -2.87
N ASN A 332 22.83 8.08 -1.89
CA ASN A 332 22.25 9.38 -2.18
C ASN A 332 23.28 10.31 -2.82
N GLY A 333 22.87 11.05 -3.85
CA GLY A 333 23.76 11.95 -4.60
C GLY A 333 24.74 11.26 -5.55
N SER A 334 24.61 9.94 -5.79
CA SER A 334 25.42 9.20 -6.78
C SER A 334 25.04 9.50 -8.23
N GLY A 335 23.90 10.15 -8.47
CA GLY A 335 23.48 10.55 -9.82
C GLY A 335 22.37 9.71 -10.44
N LYS A 336 21.71 8.83 -9.70
CA LYS A 336 20.61 7.96 -10.20
C LYS A 336 19.53 8.73 -10.95
N SER A 337 18.92 9.73 -10.31
CA SER A 337 17.90 10.59 -10.92
C SER A 337 18.43 11.38 -12.11
N THR A 338 19.71 11.80 -12.05
CA THR A 338 20.36 12.51 -13.16
C THR A 338 20.57 11.60 -14.36
N LEU A 339 20.89 10.32 -14.13
CA LEU A 339 20.99 9.31 -15.20
C LEU A 339 19.62 9.08 -15.86
N LEU A 340 18.55 8.89 -15.06
CA LEU A 340 17.20 8.73 -15.61
C LEU A 340 16.79 9.95 -16.45
N GLN A 341 17.06 11.15 -15.97
CA GLN A 341 16.77 12.38 -16.70
C GLN A 341 17.61 12.48 -18.00
N HIS A 342 18.88 12.10 -17.96
CA HIS A 342 19.77 12.10 -19.13
C HIS A 342 19.30 11.12 -20.21
N ILE A 343 18.74 9.96 -19.81
CA ILE A 343 18.11 9.00 -20.73
C ILE A 343 16.84 9.59 -21.35
N LEU A 344 15.97 10.23 -20.54
CA LEU A 344 14.74 10.87 -21.01
C LEU A 344 14.98 12.00 -22.03
N GLU A 345 16.09 12.74 -21.86
CA GLU A 345 16.46 13.87 -22.71
C GLU A 345 17.30 13.46 -23.93
N GLU A 346 17.51 12.15 -24.13
CA GLU A 346 18.41 11.62 -25.18
C GLU A 346 19.78 12.31 -25.15
N GLY A 347 20.34 12.45 -23.95
CA GLY A 347 21.61 13.14 -23.73
C GLY A 347 22.78 12.50 -24.48
N SER A 348 23.92 13.17 -24.49
CA SER A 348 25.11 12.70 -25.21
C SER A 348 25.49 11.27 -24.85
N GLY A 349 25.69 10.42 -25.85
CA GLY A 349 26.03 9.00 -25.69
C GLY A 349 24.81 8.09 -25.53
N ILE A 350 23.58 8.61 -25.40
CA ILE A 350 22.36 7.80 -25.34
C ILE A 350 21.82 7.52 -26.73
N THR A 351 21.43 6.28 -26.96
CA THR A 351 20.75 5.83 -28.17
C THR A 351 19.45 5.15 -27.83
N LEU A 352 18.34 5.68 -28.32
CA LEU A 352 17.00 5.12 -28.14
C LEU A 352 16.49 4.49 -29.45
N SER A 353 15.74 3.40 -29.33
CA SER A 353 15.00 2.86 -30.46
C SER A 353 13.87 3.82 -30.86
N LYS A 354 13.64 3.98 -32.16
CA LYS A 354 12.70 4.98 -32.75
C LYS A 354 11.26 4.92 -32.21
N LYS A 355 10.83 3.79 -31.66
CA LYS A 355 9.48 3.59 -31.14
C LYS A 355 9.40 3.69 -29.60
N VAL A 356 10.47 4.10 -28.93
CA VAL A 356 10.44 4.29 -27.49
C VAL A 356 9.50 5.44 -27.14
N VAL A 357 8.53 5.16 -26.27
CA VAL A 357 7.63 6.15 -25.70
C VAL A 357 7.69 6.01 -24.19
N PHE A 358 8.12 7.05 -23.52
CA PHE A 358 8.27 7.09 -22.08
C PHE A 358 7.00 7.53 -21.39
N ALA A 359 6.63 6.86 -20.29
CA ALA A 359 5.83 7.44 -19.23
C ALA A 359 6.67 7.55 -17.97
N THR A 360 6.54 8.68 -17.26
CA THR A 360 7.43 9.00 -16.13
C THR A 360 6.65 9.28 -14.86
N TYR A 361 7.07 8.66 -13.77
CA TYR A 361 6.62 9.03 -12.44
C TYR A 361 7.52 10.16 -11.92
N LYS A 362 6.93 11.34 -11.69
CA LYS A 362 7.64 12.46 -11.05
C LYS A 362 7.16 12.59 -9.62
N GLN A 363 8.09 12.59 -8.69
CA GLN A 363 7.83 12.84 -7.28
C GLN A 363 7.09 14.18 -7.11
N MET A 364 6.07 14.24 -6.24
CA MET A 364 5.22 15.42 -5.98
C MET A 364 4.29 15.87 -7.13
N ALA A 365 4.01 15.05 -8.12
CA ALA A 365 3.06 15.37 -9.20
C ALA A 365 1.57 15.34 -8.77
N TYR A 366 1.28 15.39 -7.46
CA TYR A 366 -0.07 15.25 -6.90
C TYR A 366 -0.89 16.55 -6.85
N GLN A 367 -0.41 17.65 -7.44
CA GLN A 367 -1.24 18.85 -7.63
C GLN A 367 -2.18 18.63 -8.84
N LEU A 368 -3.13 17.72 -8.65
CA LEU A 368 -4.14 17.45 -9.64
C LEU A 368 -5.21 18.54 -9.60
N SER A 369 -5.61 19.05 -10.75
CA SER A 369 -6.65 20.07 -10.89
C SER A 369 -7.72 19.59 -11.89
N GLY A 370 -8.96 19.92 -11.63
CA GLY A 370 -10.08 19.62 -12.53
C GLY A 370 -11.28 19.00 -11.83
N GLU A 371 -12.43 19.09 -12.47
CA GLU A 371 -13.72 18.59 -11.95
C GLU A 371 -14.09 17.19 -12.47
N LYS A 372 -13.21 16.59 -13.28
CA LYS A 372 -13.44 15.26 -13.86
C LYS A 372 -13.41 14.18 -12.79
N SER A 373 -14.13 13.09 -13.01
CA SER A 373 -13.99 11.89 -12.20
C SER A 373 -12.62 11.23 -12.43
N MET A 374 -12.17 10.36 -11.52
CA MET A 374 -10.90 9.64 -11.69
C MET A 374 -10.89 8.79 -12.95
N VAL A 375 -12.02 8.14 -13.29
CA VAL A 375 -12.13 7.35 -14.52
C VAL A 375 -12.03 8.23 -15.74
N ASP A 376 -12.79 9.33 -15.80
CA ASP A 376 -12.77 10.24 -16.97
C ASP A 376 -11.38 10.87 -17.14
N TYR A 377 -10.69 11.18 -16.04
CA TYR A 377 -9.33 11.72 -16.09
C TYR A 377 -8.33 10.74 -16.70
N LEU A 378 -8.42 9.44 -16.36
CA LEU A 378 -7.54 8.42 -16.94
C LEU A 378 -7.93 8.05 -18.36
N MET A 379 -9.22 8.11 -18.70
CA MET A 379 -9.72 7.77 -20.06
C MET A 379 -9.38 8.80 -21.13
N GLU A 380 -8.85 9.99 -20.78
CA GLU A 380 -8.52 11.02 -21.77
C GLU A 380 -7.40 10.64 -22.71
N ASP A 381 -6.33 10.04 -22.17
CA ASP A 381 -5.09 9.78 -22.91
C ASP A 381 -4.83 8.28 -23.13
N THR A 382 -5.64 7.40 -22.53
CA THR A 382 -5.40 5.95 -22.57
C THR A 382 -5.94 5.28 -23.83
N GLU A 383 -5.24 4.25 -24.31
CA GLU A 383 -5.73 3.32 -25.34
C GLU A 383 -6.45 2.09 -24.72
N TYR A 384 -6.46 1.98 -23.40
CA TYR A 384 -7.12 0.88 -22.70
C TYR A 384 -8.63 1.10 -22.57
N THR A 385 -9.35 0.00 -22.42
CA THR A 385 -10.80 0.04 -22.17
C THR A 385 -11.10 0.43 -20.72
N GLU A 386 -12.25 1.04 -20.48
CA GLU A 386 -12.70 1.45 -19.15
C GLU A 386 -12.62 0.30 -18.08
N PRO A 387 -12.98 -0.97 -18.38
CA PRO A 387 -12.80 -2.06 -17.43
C PRO A 387 -11.35 -2.26 -16.96
N ILE A 388 -10.35 -2.07 -17.83
CA ILE A 388 -8.93 -2.16 -17.47
C ILE A 388 -8.56 -1.00 -16.54
N VAL A 389 -8.94 0.23 -16.89
CA VAL A 389 -8.72 1.43 -16.06
C VAL A 389 -9.33 1.27 -14.67
N ARG A 390 -10.57 0.77 -14.59
CA ARG A 390 -11.24 0.47 -13.34
C ARG A 390 -10.52 -0.61 -12.52
N SER A 391 -9.96 -1.62 -13.19
CA SER A 391 -9.18 -2.66 -12.55
C SER A 391 -7.88 -2.10 -11.94
N VAL A 392 -7.17 -1.22 -12.67
CA VAL A 392 -5.99 -0.51 -12.14
C VAL A 392 -6.34 0.31 -10.89
N LEU A 393 -7.42 1.09 -10.96
CA LEU A 393 -7.88 1.88 -9.81
C LEU A 393 -8.26 1.00 -8.62
N ASN A 394 -8.92 -0.15 -8.86
CA ASN A 394 -9.29 -1.09 -7.82
C ASN A 394 -8.05 -1.67 -7.11
N ASN A 395 -7.04 -2.12 -7.86
CA ASN A 395 -5.80 -2.65 -7.29
C ASN A 395 -5.05 -1.59 -6.46
N LEU A 396 -5.18 -0.32 -6.82
CA LEU A 396 -4.66 0.80 -6.03
C LEU A 396 -5.57 1.18 -4.85
N GLY A 397 -6.58 0.35 -4.53
CA GLY A 397 -7.44 0.51 -3.35
C GLY A 397 -8.50 1.61 -3.48
N PHE A 398 -8.91 1.98 -4.69
CA PHE A 398 -10.03 2.89 -4.87
C PHE A 398 -11.37 2.14 -4.90
N ASN A 399 -12.35 2.65 -4.15
CA ASN A 399 -13.70 2.13 -4.16
C ASN A 399 -14.38 2.37 -5.52
N GLN A 400 -14.97 1.34 -6.12
CA GLN A 400 -15.62 1.37 -7.43
C GLN A 400 -16.73 2.43 -7.56
N ASN A 401 -17.44 2.72 -6.47
CA ASN A 401 -18.47 3.76 -6.47
C ASN A 401 -17.86 5.18 -6.40
N ALA A 402 -16.70 5.33 -5.75
CA ALA A 402 -16.03 6.61 -5.60
C ALA A 402 -15.35 7.06 -6.89
N VAL A 403 -14.77 6.12 -7.68
CA VAL A 403 -13.97 6.44 -8.88
C VAL A 403 -14.76 7.18 -9.98
N SER A 404 -16.09 7.01 -10.02
CA SER A 404 -16.97 7.69 -10.99
C SER A 404 -17.61 8.97 -10.46
N ARG A 405 -17.51 9.25 -9.14
CA ARG A 405 -18.24 10.36 -8.51
C ARG A 405 -17.31 11.41 -7.90
N LYS A 406 -16.18 11.00 -7.36
CA LYS A 406 -15.24 11.91 -6.69
C LYS A 406 -14.41 12.65 -7.73
N SER A 407 -14.38 13.96 -7.63
CA SER A 407 -13.59 14.82 -8.51
C SER A 407 -12.10 14.71 -8.18
N VAL A 408 -11.26 14.80 -9.19
CA VAL A 408 -9.80 14.73 -9.06
C VAL A 408 -9.26 15.82 -8.11
N LYS A 409 -9.87 17.01 -8.08
CA LYS A 409 -9.50 18.10 -7.18
C LYS A 409 -9.76 17.82 -5.69
N ASP A 410 -10.68 16.89 -5.39
CA ASP A 410 -11.13 16.59 -4.03
C ASP A 410 -10.36 15.41 -3.41
N LEU A 411 -9.32 14.92 -4.10
CA LEU A 411 -8.50 13.80 -3.63
C LEU A 411 -7.57 14.25 -2.48
N SER A 412 -7.43 13.39 -1.49
CA SER A 412 -6.35 13.51 -0.50
C SER A 412 -4.98 13.31 -1.17
N GLY A 413 -3.89 13.78 -0.55
CA GLY A 413 -2.54 13.61 -1.10
C GLY A 413 -2.19 12.16 -1.44
N GLY A 414 -2.57 11.20 -0.57
CA GLY A 414 -2.36 9.78 -0.84
C GLY A 414 -3.22 9.24 -1.99
N GLU A 415 -4.47 9.67 -2.11
CA GLU A 415 -5.33 9.31 -3.25
C GLU A 415 -4.80 9.93 -4.56
N ALA A 416 -4.35 11.17 -4.51
CA ALA A 416 -3.76 11.83 -5.67
C ALA A 416 -2.49 11.09 -6.14
N THR A 417 -1.62 10.68 -5.23
CA THR A 417 -0.43 9.87 -5.55
C THR A 417 -0.81 8.55 -6.22
N ARG A 418 -1.80 7.83 -5.68
CA ARG A 418 -2.30 6.58 -6.27
C ARG A 418 -2.91 6.80 -7.65
N LEU A 419 -3.61 7.91 -7.88
CA LEU A 419 -4.16 8.25 -9.20
C LEU A 419 -3.03 8.56 -10.21
N VAL A 420 -1.95 9.23 -9.79
CA VAL A 420 -0.76 9.46 -10.63
C VAL A 420 -0.10 8.12 -11.00
N ILE A 421 -0.01 7.19 -10.05
CA ILE A 421 0.46 5.82 -10.34
C ILE A 421 -0.48 5.14 -11.36
N ALA A 422 -1.80 5.23 -11.18
CA ALA A 422 -2.75 4.68 -12.14
C ALA A 422 -2.51 5.26 -13.55
N LYS A 423 -2.34 6.58 -13.66
CA LYS A 423 -2.08 7.25 -14.94
C LYS A 423 -0.80 6.75 -15.59
N LEU A 424 0.27 6.56 -14.84
CA LEU A 424 1.54 6.02 -15.34
C LEU A 424 1.36 4.69 -16.09
N PHE A 425 0.51 3.79 -15.56
CA PHE A 425 0.27 2.48 -16.18
C PHE A 425 -0.82 2.49 -17.24
N THR A 426 -1.62 3.53 -17.33
CA THR A 426 -2.70 3.66 -18.33
C THR A 426 -2.33 4.56 -19.49
N ASP A 427 -1.33 5.40 -19.37
CA ASP A 427 -0.83 6.21 -20.48
C ASP A 427 -0.15 5.34 -21.56
N PRO A 428 -0.30 5.68 -22.83
CA PRO A 428 0.34 4.96 -23.94
C PRO A 428 1.86 5.04 -23.81
N SER A 429 2.49 3.94 -23.42
CA SER A 429 3.94 3.87 -23.25
C SER A 429 4.45 2.44 -23.42
N ASN A 430 5.74 2.29 -23.70
CA ASN A 430 6.43 1.01 -23.73
C ASN A 430 7.69 1.01 -22.86
N VAL A 431 8.03 2.17 -22.26
CA VAL A 431 9.09 2.30 -21.26
C VAL A 431 8.57 3.16 -20.10
N LEU A 432 8.57 2.62 -18.90
CA LEU A 432 8.26 3.36 -17.68
C LEU A 432 9.55 3.79 -16.97
N ILE A 433 9.60 5.02 -16.49
CA ILE A 433 10.67 5.52 -15.66
C ILE A 433 10.10 5.99 -14.32
N LEU A 434 10.56 5.35 -13.22
CA LEU A 434 10.13 5.65 -11.87
C LEU A 434 11.33 6.04 -11.00
N ASP A 435 11.36 7.27 -10.55
CA ASP A 435 12.39 7.77 -9.64
C ASP A 435 11.87 7.78 -8.21
N GLU A 436 12.40 6.89 -7.36
CA GLU A 436 12.02 6.67 -5.95
C GLU A 436 10.50 6.58 -5.73
N PRO A 437 9.79 5.67 -6.43
CA PRO A 437 8.32 5.61 -6.39
C PRO A 437 7.77 5.13 -5.04
N THR A 438 8.60 4.52 -4.21
CA THR A 438 8.23 4.01 -2.87
C THR A 438 8.21 5.09 -1.80
N ASN A 439 8.76 6.28 -2.07
CA ASN A 439 8.80 7.37 -1.11
C ASN A 439 7.40 7.98 -0.88
N PHE A 440 7.03 8.19 0.39
CA PHE A 440 5.77 8.83 0.82
C PHE A 440 4.48 8.07 0.49
N ILE A 441 4.57 6.82 0.04
CA ILE A 441 3.40 5.96 -0.16
C ILE A 441 3.35 4.88 0.92
N ASP A 442 2.14 4.45 1.26
CA ASP A 442 1.95 3.40 2.25
C ASP A 442 2.26 2.00 1.69
N VAL A 443 2.48 1.05 2.58
CA VAL A 443 2.89 -0.31 2.22
C VAL A 443 1.89 -0.98 1.27
N GLN A 444 0.59 -0.79 1.46
CA GLN A 444 -0.43 -1.37 0.58
C GLN A 444 -0.34 -0.78 -0.84
N THR A 445 -0.06 0.52 -0.95
CA THR A 445 0.18 1.16 -2.26
C THR A 445 1.48 0.65 -2.90
N ILE A 446 2.53 0.37 -2.10
CA ILE A 446 3.78 -0.26 -2.59
C ILE A 446 3.47 -1.65 -3.15
N GLU A 447 2.72 -2.48 -2.44
CA GLU A 447 2.33 -3.82 -2.87
C GLU A 447 1.51 -3.79 -4.18
N ALA A 448 0.56 -2.87 -4.27
CA ALA A 448 -0.20 -2.65 -5.51
C ALA A 448 0.71 -2.21 -6.68
N LEU A 449 1.67 -1.31 -6.43
CA LEU A 449 2.66 -0.90 -7.42
C LEU A 449 3.52 -2.08 -7.88
N GLU A 450 3.98 -2.93 -6.97
CA GLU A 450 4.71 -4.17 -7.31
C GLU A 450 3.92 -5.07 -8.25
N MET A 451 2.62 -5.27 -7.97
CA MET A 451 1.73 -6.07 -8.82
C MET A 451 1.56 -5.44 -10.21
N LEU A 452 1.35 -4.13 -10.28
CA LEU A 452 1.23 -3.41 -11.55
C LEU A 452 2.52 -3.52 -12.37
N MET A 453 3.70 -3.32 -11.74
CA MET A 453 4.99 -3.43 -12.41
C MET A 453 5.28 -4.86 -12.93
N LYS A 454 4.89 -5.89 -12.18
CA LYS A 454 5.00 -7.30 -12.61
C LYS A 454 4.07 -7.64 -13.78
N SER A 455 2.93 -6.98 -13.85
CA SER A 455 1.92 -7.19 -14.89
C SER A 455 2.18 -6.37 -16.16
N TYR A 456 3.05 -5.38 -16.11
CA TYR A 456 3.37 -4.51 -17.25
C TYR A 456 4.34 -5.19 -18.21
N ASN A 457 4.00 -5.20 -19.49
CA ASN A 457 4.76 -5.90 -20.53
C ASN A 457 5.91 -5.09 -21.15
N GLY A 458 6.01 -3.79 -20.86
CA GLY A 458 7.07 -2.91 -21.36
C GLY A 458 8.33 -2.96 -20.49
N THR A 459 9.34 -2.20 -20.87
CA THR A 459 10.57 -2.03 -20.08
C THR A 459 10.30 -1.06 -18.94
N ILE A 460 10.83 -1.35 -17.75
CA ILE A 460 10.74 -0.47 -16.59
C ILE A 460 12.13 -0.14 -16.08
N LEU A 461 12.45 1.14 -15.98
CA LEU A 461 13.63 1.64 -15.26
C LEU A 461 13.18 2.28 -13.97
N PHE A 462 13.72 1.87 -12.84
CA PHE A 462 13.33 2.46 -11.57
C PHE A 462 14.50 2.59 -10.61
N THR A 463 14.42 3.60 -9.73
CA THR A 463 15.31 3.73 -8.57
C THR A 463 14.52 3.45 -7.31
N SER A 464 15.15 2.86 -6.32
CA SER A 464 14.56 2.72 -4.97
C SER A 464 15.65 2.42 -3.94
N HIS A 465 15.38 2.78 -2.69
CA HIS A 465 16.14 2.36 -1.52
C HIS A 465 15.46 1.20 -0.76
N ASP A 466 14.21 0.89 -1.07
CA ASP A 466 13.46 -0.23 -0.49
C ASP A 466 13.99 -1.56 -1.02
N GLN A 467 14.69 -2.30 -0.17
CA GLN A 467 15.32 -3.58 -0.53
C GLN A 467 14.28 -4.66 -0.87
N TYR A 468 13.12 -4.67 -0.16
CA TYR A 468 12.02 -5.60 -0.45
C TYR A 468 11.40 -5.32 -1.82
N PHE A 469 11.16 -4.05 -2.12
CA PHE A 469 10.64 -3.62 -3.42
C PHE A 469 11.58 -4.03 -4.56
N ILE A 470 12.87 -3.74 -4.42
CA ILE A 470 13.88 -4.11 -5.42
C ILE A 470 13.88 -5.62 -5.63
N LYS A 471 13.98 -6.40 -4.55
CA LYS A 471 13.99 -7.86 -4.59
C LYS A 471 12.74 -8.46 -5.22
N ASN A 472 11.56 -7.86 -4.96
CA ASN A 472 10.29 -8.36 -5.46
C ASN A 472 10.05 -8.02 -6.94
N VAL A 473 10.60 -6.90 -7.43
CA VAL A 473 10.24 -6.35 -8.74
C VAL A 473 11.37 -6.48 -9.76
N ALA A 474 12.62 -6.21 -9.38
CA ALA A 474 13.74 -6.18 -10.32
C ALA A 474 14.05 -7.54 -10.92
N GLU A 475 14.32 -7.57 -12.22
CA GLU A 475 14.89 -8.72 -12.95
C GLU A 475 16.37 -8.47 -13.27
N GLN A 476 16.79 -7.21 -13.21
CA GLN A 476 18.18 -6.82 -13.27
C GLN A 476 18.41 -5.67 -12.32
N ILE A 477 19.58 -5.65 -11.67
CA ILE A 477 19.99 -4.57 -10.79
C ILE A 477 21.33 -4.02 -11.27
N TRP A 478 21.35 -2.70 -11.41
CA TRP A 478 22.53 -1.95 -11.79
C TRP A 478 22.94 -1.03 -10.64
N ALA A 479 24.17 -1.18 -10.15
CA ALA A 479 24.70 -0.35 -9.09
C ALA A 479 25.51 0.83 -9.64
N VAL A 480 25.30 1.98 -9.04
CA VAL A 480 26.16 3.15 -9.28
C VAL A 480 27.34 3.11 -8.31
N ASN A 481 28.50 2.71 -8.80
CA ASN A 481 29.75 2.61 -8.03
C ASN A 481 30.87 3.36 -8.76
N ASN A 482 31.65 4.17 -8.04
CA ASN A 482 32.85 4.85 -8.57
C ASN A 482 32.59 5.55 -9.93
N GLN A 483 31.49 6.30 -10.04
CA GLN A 483 31.10 7.03 -11.27
C GLN A 483 30.78 6.11 -12.47
N LYS A 484 30.57 4.82 -12.27
CA LYS A 484 30.17 3.83 -13.26
C LYS A 484 28.88 3.14 -12.89
N LEU A 485 28.24 2.58 -13.90
CA LEU A 485 27.06 1.75 -13.75
C LEU A 485 27.45 0.29 -13.99
N GLU A 486 27.28 -0.56 -12.98
CA GLU A 486 27.68 -1.96 -13.00
C GLU A 486 26.47 -2.89 -12.80
N LEU A 487 26.31 -3.90 -13.65
CA LEU A 487 25.29 -4.94 -13.46
C LEU A 487 25.68 -5.81 -12.28
N ILE A 488 24.77 -5.96 -11.32
CA ILE A 488 24.91 -6.92 -10.21
C ILE A 488 24.18 -8.18 -10.63
N GLU A 489 24.90 -9.31 -10.74
CA GLU A 489 24.29 -10.63 -10.89
C GLU A 489 23.59 -11.03 -9.58
N TYR A 490 22.35 -11.52 -9.70
CA TYR A 490 21.57 -12.12 -8.61
C TYR A 490 21.54 -13.63 -8.75
#